data_8c923ee2be85c16464aef32656e4a9d7
#
_entry.id   8c923ee2be85c16464aef32656e4a9d7
#
_cell.length_a   1.000
_cell.length_b   1.000
_cell.length_c   1.000
_cell.angle_alpha   90.00
_cell.angle_beta   90.00
_cell.angle_gamma   90.00
#
_symmetry.space_group_name_H-M   'P 1'
#
loop_
_entity.id
_entity.type
_entity.pdbx_description
1 polymer ?
#
loop_
_entity_poly.entity_id
_entity_poly.type
_entity_poly.pdbx_seq_one_letter_code
_entity_poly.pdbx_strand_id
1 'polypeptide(L)'
;MAGSTVQRNAGPTVALSVTNTAHASVLVDDSTNDQINYSSFLNTGAYPIAIRMGTVNPGAPVFPTDGTNGDYVLPAGMTTPLILATPTTPYYLTAKSNNATAGILYVTPAADQS
;
A
#
# COMPACT_ATOMS: atom_id res chain seq x y z
N MET A 1 -18.06 14.78 -2.25
CA MET A 1 -17.96 15.48 -0.99
C MET A 1 -16.72 15.05 -0.19
N ALA A 2 -15.91 16.01 0.01
CA ALA A 2 -14.78 15.77 0.89
C ALA A 2 -15.30 15.49 2.30
N GLY A 3 -14.65 14.66 3.01
CA GLY A 3 -15.01 14.40 4.38
C GLY A 3 -15.91 13.20 4.60
N SER A 4 -16.23 12.46 3.56
CA SER A 4 -16.88 11.18 3.80
C SER A 4 -15.92 10.30 4.59
N THR A 5 -16.40 9.77 5.71
CA THR A 5 -15.62 8.81 6.49
C THR A 5 -15.92 7.38 6.08
N VAL A 6 -16.87 7.19 5.18
CA VAL A 6 -17.28 5.88 4.70
C VAL A 6 -16.68 5.66 3.32
N GLN A 7 -15.95 4.55 3.18
CA GLN A 7 -15.38 4.16 1.91
C GLN A 7 -15.84 2.76 1.57
N ARG A 8 -16.04 2.49 0.28
CA ARG A 8 -16.43 1.18 -0.19
C ARG A 8 -15.24 0.46 -0.78
N ASN A 9 -15.19 -0.85 -0.61
CA ASN A 9 -14.21 -1.67 -1.29
C ASN A 9 -14.53 -1.66 -2.79
N ALA A 10 -13.50 -1.42 -3.59
CA ALA A 10 -13.65 -1.27 -5.03
C ALA A 10 -12.97 -2.40 -5.80
N GLY A 11 -12.42 -3.38 -5.11
CA GLY A 11 -11.78 -4.53 -5.71
C GLY A 11 -11.35 -5.54 -4.65
N PRO A 12 -10.75 -6.65 -5.08
CA PRO A 12 -10.31 -7.68 -4.14
C PRO A 12 -9.10 -7.23 -3.34
N THR A 13 -8.98 -7.77 -2.14
CA THR A 13 -7.79 -7.55 -1.30
C THR A 13 -6.63 -8.36 -1.85
N VAL A 14 -5.48 -7.70 -1.95
CA VAL A 14 -4.21 -8.34 -2.32
C VAL A 14 -3.39 -8.51 -1.05
N ALA A 15 -2.85 -9.72 -0.86
CA ALA A 15 -1.96 -10.00 0.26
C ALA A 15 -0.52 -10.11 -0.25
N LEU A 16 0.39 -9.38 0.39
CA LEU A 16 1.81 -9.43 0.06
C LEU A 16 2.58 -10.01 1.24
N SER A 17 3.35 -11.05 1.01
CA SER A 17 4.31 -11.55 1.99
C SER A 17 5.58 -10.75 1.85
N VAL A 18 5.87 -9.91 2.82
CA VAL A 18 6.91 -8.87 2.71
C VAL A 18 8.07 -9.22 3.64
N THR A 19 9.27 -9.24 3.07
CA THR A 19 10.52 -9.42 3.81
C THR A 19 11.43 -8.21 3.55
N ASN A 20 12.70 -8.30 3.98
CA ASN A 20 13.66 -7.24 3.70
C ASN A 20 14.20 -7.27 2.26
N THR A 21 13.73 -8.21 1.44
CA THR A 21 13.93 -8.17 0.00
C THR A 21 12.68 -7.54 -0.63
N ALA A 22 12.88 -6.57 -1.50
CA ALA A 22 11.74 -5.86 -2.11
C ALA A 22 10.81 -6.84 -2.82
N HIS A 23 9.52 -6.75 -2.51
CA HIS A 23 8.51 -7.58 -3.17
C HIS A 23 8.42 -7.19 -4.63
N ALA A 24 8.20 -8.17 -5.50
CA ALA A 24 7.96 -7.88 -6.91
C ALA A 24 6.73 -6.96 -7.05
N SER A 25 6.76 -6.14 -8.09
CA SER A 25 5.65 -5.22 -8.37
C SER A 25 4.33 -5.99 -8.52
N VAL A 26 3.30 -5.53 -7.83
CA VAL A 26 1.98 -6.15 -7.85
C VAL A 26 0.97 -5.14 -8.39
N LEU A 27 0.18 -5.56 -9.37
CA LEU A 27 -0.95 -4.76 -9.85
C LEU A 27 -2.06 -4.84 -8.81
N VAL A 28 -2.35 -3.72 -8.17
CA VAL A 28 -3.38 -3.69 -7.12
C VAL A 28 -4.75 -3.43 -7.73
N ASP A 29 -4.81 -2.54 -8.72
CA ASP A 29 -6.08 -2.21 -9.37
C ASP A 29 -5.83 -1.94 -10.84
N ASP A 30 -6.47 -2.73 -11.70
CA ASP A 30 -6.39 -2.57 -13.15
C ASP A 30 -7.63 -1.90 -13.73
N SER A 31 -8.53 -1.42 -12.88
CA SER A 31 -9.73 -0.71 -13.30
C SER A 31 -9.36 0.62 -13.98
N THR A 32 -10.19 1.03 -14.93
CA THR A 32 -10.10 2.36 -15.51
C THR A 32 -11.08 3.33 -14.87
N ASN A 33 -11.70 2.93 -13.75
CA ASN A 33 -12.69 3.73 -13.06
C ASN A 33 -12.01 4.82 -12.23
N ASP A 34 -12.25 6.08 -12.57
CA ASP A 34 -11.65 7.21 -11.88
C ASP A 34 -12.08 7.35 -10.43
N GLN A 35 -13.11 6.63 -10.01
CA GLN A 35 -13.58 6.67 -8.62
C GLN A 35 -12.74 5.81 -7.69
N ILE A 36 -11.88 4.95 -8.23
CA ILE A 36 -11.00 4.10 -7.44
C ILE A 36 -9.66 4.79 -7.30
N ASN A 37 -9.58 5.68 -6.31
CA ASN A 37 -8.38 6.50 -6.12
C ASN A 37 -7.84 6.43 -4.69
N TYR A 38 -8.24 5.41 -3.94
CA TYR A 38 -7.75 5.15 -2.59
C TYR A 38 -7.44 3.67 -2.43
N SER A 39 -6.60 3.35 -1.45
CA SER A 39 -6.41 1.98 -1.01
C SER A 39 -6.29 1.93 0.50
N SER A 40 -6.81 0.85 1.07
CA SER A 40 -6.72 0.53 2.48
C SER A 40 -5.51 -0.38 2.68
N PHE A 41 -4.62 0.00 3.61
CA PHE A 41 -3.40 -0.74 3.91
C PHE A 41 -3.44 -1.25 5.34
N LEU A 42 -3.14 -2.53 5.53
CA LEU A 42 -3.09 -3.14 6.85
C LEU A 42 -1.86 -4.03 6.96
N ASN A 43 -0.88 -3.57 7.73
CA ASN A 43 0.35 -4.33 7.99
C ASN A 43 0.16 -5.12 9.28
N THR A 44 -0.06 -6.43 9.16
CA THR A 44 -0.27 -7.31 10.31
C THR A 44 1.03 -7.95 10.81
N GLY A 45 2.16 -7.65 10.16
CA GLY A 45 3.45 -8.20 10.55
C GLY A 45 4.06 -7.50 11.75
N ALA A 46 5.17 -8.04 12.22
CA ALA A 46 5.88 -7.56 13.40
C ALA A 46 6.86 -6.43 13.08
N TYR A 47 7.05 -6.08 11.81
CA TYR A 47 8.04 -5.10 11.38
C TYR A 47 7.42 -4.07 10.46
N PRO A 48 7.92 -2.82 10.47
CA PRO A 48 7.38 -1.80 9.58
C PRO A 48 7.67 -2.13 8.12
N ILE A 49 6.84 -1.62 7.23
CA ILE A 49 6.92 -1.87 5.79
C ILE A 49 6.95 -0.54 5.06
N ALA A 50 7.98 -0.33 4.24
CA ALA A 50 8.02 0.78 3.30
C ALA A 50 7.30 0.39 2.03
N ILE A 51 6.51 1.31 1.48
CA ILE A 51 5.73 1.07 0.26
C ILE A 51 6.02 2.14 -0.77
N ARG A 52 5.91 1.74 -2.03
CA ARG A 52 6.03 2.66 -3.17
C ARG A 52 4.96 2.31 -4.19
N MET A 53 4.24 3.33 -4.66
CA MET A 53 3.17 3.18 -5.62
C MET A 53 3.52 3.90 -6.92
N GLY A 54 3.00 3.41 -8.05
CA GLY A 54 3.18 4.06 -9.33
C GLY A 54 2.27 3.46 -10.38
N THR A 55 2.19 4.12 -11.53
CA THR A 55 1.37 3.65 -12.66
C THR A 55 2.08 2.59 -13.49
N VAL A 56 3.35 2.39 -13.25
CA VAL A 56 4.17 1.29 -13.79
C VAL A 56 4.95 0.72 -12.61
N ASN A 57 5.80 -0.27 -12.86
CA ASN A 57 6.63 -0.83 -11.79
C ASN A 57 7.37 0.30 -11.07
N PRO A 58 7.05 0.57 -9.80
CA PRO A 58 7.65 1.72 -9.10
C PRO A 58 9.07 1.48 -8.60
N GLY A 59 9.57 0.26 -8.68
CA GLY A 59 10.89 -0.07 -8.17
C GLY A 59 10.89 -0.40 -6.67
N ALA A 60 12.07 -0.71 -6.14
CA ALA A 60 12.20 -1.11 -4.74
C ALA A 60 12.00 0.07 -3.80
N PRO A 61 11.20 -0.08 -2.74
CA PRO A 61 11.06 0.97 -1.73
C PRO A 61 12.37 1.19 -0.96
N VAL A 62 12.54 2.39 -0.45
CA VAL A 62 13.70 2.78 0.36
C VAL A 62 13.20 3.29 1.71
N PHE A 63 13.73 2.72 2.79
CA PHE A 63 13.43 3.22 4.14
C PHE A 63 14.13 4.55 4.34
N PRO A 64 13.43 5.55 4.91
CA PRO A 64 14.11 6.79 5.30
C PRO A 64 15.12 6.50 6.42
N THR A 65 16.23 7.20 6.38
CA THR A 65 17.25 7.15 7.42
C THR A 65 17.53 8.57 7.91
N ASP A 66 18.34 8.69 8.95
CA ASP A 66 18.59 9.99 9.56
C ASP A 66 19.07 11.00 8.51
N GLY A 67 18.26 12.04 8.29
CA GLY A 67 18.55 13.10 7.34
C GLY A 67 18.42 12.73 5.88
N THR A 68 17.97 11.51 5.56
CA THR A 68 17.81 11.02 4.18
C THR A 68 16.37 10.69 3.89
N ASN A 69 15.87 11.14 2.76
CA ASN A 69 14.50 10.86 2.34
C ASN A 69 14.33 9.38 2.00
N GLY A 70 13.10 8.89 2.19
CA GLY A 70 12.71 7.55 1.83
C GLY A 70 11.24 7.50 1.48
N ASP A 71 10.71 6.29 1.35
CA ASP A 71 9.32 6.07 1.00
C ASP A 71 8.45 6.05 2.25
N TYR A 72 7.13 6.02 2.05
CA TYR A 72 6.18 5.97 3.14
C TYR A 72 6.33 4.66 3.91
N VAL A 73 6.31 4.73 5.24
CA VAL A 73 6.48 3.57 6.11
C VAL A 73 5.18 3.30 6.86
N LEU A 74 4.66 2.08 6.70
CA LEU A 74 3.51 1.61 7.46
C LEU A 74 3.99 1.01 8.78
N PRO A 75 3.36 1.35 9.92
CA PRO A 75 3.78 0.79 11.21
C PRO A 75 3.50 -0.70 11.28
N ALA A 76 4.22 -1.38 12.16
CA ALA A 76 3.99 -2.80 12.45
C ALA A 76 2.73 -2.99 13.30
N GLY A 77 2.15 -4.19 13.22
CA GLY A 77 1.07 -4.59 14.12
C GLY A 77 -0.18 -3.72 14.00
N MET A 78 -0.52 -3.29 12.81
CA MET A 78 -1.72 -2.46 12.62
C MET A 78 -2.96 -3.25 12.96
N THR A 79 -3.86 -2.62 13.71
CA THR A 79 -5.18 -3.19 14.02
C THR A 79 -6.30 -2.44 13.30
N THR A 80 -5.99 -1.28 12.75
CA THR A 80 -6.90 -0.47 11.93
C THR A 80 -6.23 -0.17 10.60
N PRO A 81 -6.94 -0.28 9.49
CA PRO A 81 -6.34 0.04 8.19
C PRO A 81 -6.07 1.54 8.06
N LEU A 82 -5.07 1.87 7.26
CA LEU A 82 -4.76 3.23 6.86
C LEU A 82 -5.21 3.43 5.43
N ILE A 83 -5.95 4.50 5.18
CA ILE A 83 -6.45 4.81 3.84
C ILE A 83 -5.53 5.86 3.22
N LEU A 84 -4.96 5.53 2.07
CA LEU A 84 -4.08 6.43 1.34
C LEU A 84 -4.62 6.67 -0.06
N ALA A 85 -4.43 7.88 -0.57
CA ALA A 85 -4.68 8.17 -1.97
C ALA A 85 -3.69 7.41 -2.85
N THR A 86 -4.14 6.94 -3.99
CA THR A 86 -3.34 6.15 -4.91
C THR A 86 -3.11 6.92 -6.20
N PRO A 87 -2.11 6.52 -7.01
CA PRO A 87 -1.97 7.06 -8.35
C PRO A 87 -3.18 6.75 -9.21
N THR A 88 -3.23 7.35 -10.38
CA THR A 88 -4.24 7.03 -11.39
C THR A 88 -4.22 5.53 -11.68
N THR A 89 -5.39 4.93 -11.71
CA THR A 89 -5.49 3.49 -12.03
C THR A 89 -5.21 3.24 -13.52
N PRO A 90 -4.63 2.11 -13.88
CA PRO A 90 -4.16 1.06 -12.97
C PRO A 90 -2.92 1.48 -12.18
N TYR A 91 -2.73 0.92 -11.00
CA TYR A 91 -1.51 1.22 -10.26
C TYR A 91 -0.88 -0.05 -9.69
N TYR A 92 0.43 0.05 -9.47
CA TYR A 92 1.27 -1.03 -8.98
C TYR A 92 1.86 -0.64 -7.63
N LEU A 93 2.14 -1.65 -6.82
CA LEU A 93 2.68 -1.48 -5.48
C LEU A 93 3.91 -2.35 -5.33
N THR A 94 4.95 -1.80 -4.71
CA THR A 94 6.07 -2.56 -4.19
C THR A 94 6.18 -2.31 -2.69
N ALA A 95 6.72 -3.29 -1.96
CA ALA A 95 6.81 -3.22 -0.52
C ALA A 95 8.09 -3.91 -0.05
N LYS A 96 8.61 -3.43 1.09
CA LYS A 96 9.84 -3.96 1.68
C LYS A 96 9.82 -3.69 3.17
N SER A 97 10.11 -4.70 3.99
CA SER A 97 10.29 -4.50 5.42
C SER A 97 11.77 -4.34 5.77
N ASN A 98 12.06 -4.16 7.04
CA ASN A 98 13.43 -4.04 7.51
C ASN A 98 13.92 -5.33 8.20
N ASN A 99 13.23 -6.45 7.98
CA ASN A 99 13.59 -7.72 8.61
C ASN A 99 13.33 -8.89 7.66
N ALA A 100 14.13 -9.94 7.77
CA ALA A 100 14.02 -11.12 6.91
C ALA A 100 12.77 -11.95 7.22
N THR A 101 12.19 -11.81 8.39
CA THR A 101 10.96 -12.52 8.76
C THR A 101 9.79 -11.93 7.99
N ALA A 102 9.04 -12.77 7.28
CA ALA A 102 7.91 -12.31 6.48
C ALA A 102 6.77 -11.82 7.35
N GLY A 103 6.15 -10.74 6.91
CA GLY A 103 4.89 -10.23 7.45
C GLY A 103 3.91 -10.03 6.31
N ILE A 104 2.63 -10.08 6.62
CA ILE A 104 1.59 -9.95 5.59
C ILE A 104 1.07 -8.53 5.58
N LEU A 105 1.13 -7.91 4.40
CA LEU A 105 0.51 -6.62 4.12
C LEU A 105 -0.75 -6.87 3.29
N TYR A 106 -1.89 -6.40 3.77
CA TYR A 106 -3.14 -6.46 3.04
C TYR A 106 -3.43 -5.10 2.41
N VAL A 107 -3.77 -5.11 1.14
CA VAL A 107 -4.07 -3.90 0.37
C VAL A 107 -5.40 -4.09 -0.35
N THR A 108 -6.33 -3.19 -0.13
CA THR A 108 -7.66 -3.26 -0.74
C THR A 108 -7.97 -1.96 -1.47
N PRO A 109 -8.24 -2.01 -2.80
CA PRO A 109 -8.71 -0.82 -3.49
C PRO A 109 -10.00 -0.30 -2.89
N ALA A 110 -10.12 1.01 -2.79
CA ALA A 110 -11.30 1.63 -2.18
C ALA A 110 -11.69 2.87 -2.96
N ALA A 111 -12.95 3.23 -2.86
CA ALA A 111 -13.49 4.41 -3.48
C ALA A 111 -14.27 5.21 -2.44
N ASP A 112 -14.39 6.51 -2.68
CA ASP A 112 -15.18 7.37 -1.81
C ASP A 112 -16.65 6.99 -1.92
N GLN A 113 -17.33 6.89 -0.78
CA GLN A 113 -18.73 6.51 -0.72
C GLN A 113 -19.67 7.66 -1.07
N SER A 114 -19.20 8.87 -0.97
CA SER A 114 -20.04 10.06 -1.21
C SER A 114 -20.53 10.22 -2.63
#